data_5a3e7383e6a66495e633c5124503a698
#
_entry.id   5a3e7383e6a66495e633c5124503a698
#
_cell.length_a   1.000
_cell.length_b   1.000
_cell.length_c   1.000
_cell.angle_alpha   90.00
_cell.angle_beta   90.00
_cell.angle_gamma   90.00
#
_symmetry.space_group_name_H-M   'P 1'
#
loop_
_entity.id
_entity.type
_entity.pdbx_description
1 polymer ?
#
loop_
_entity_poly.entity_id
_entity_poly.type
_entity_poly.pdbx_seq_one_letter_code
_entity_poly.pdbx_strand_id
1 'polypeptide(L)'
;MLDIFKKKNKSDKKETNNLFLKTASLLIHAARIDENYTNNEKEIIKKTLTKLGANHAEISQIMEDAEENEKNSNQILDFTREIKNSSDDYKVKIVESLWSIIYSNNEADMYETNLMRRLTGLLYLDNKIIGDIKEKIKKNLDK
;
A
#
# COMPACT_ATOMS: atom_id res chain seq x y z
N MET A 1 -21.44 14.69 -26.29
CA MET A 1 -21.65 13.54 -25.40
C MET A 1 -20.43 12.66 -25.28
N LEU A 2 -19.81 12.26 -26.38
CA LEU A 2 -18.58 11.45 -26.38
C LEU A 2 -17.42 12.15 -25.67
N ASP A 3 -17.31 13.47 -25.77
CA ASP A 3 -16.23 14.25 -25.15
C ASP A 3 -16.37 14.30 -23.62
N ILE A 4 -17.58 14.24 -23.10
CA ILE A 4 -17.84 14.22 -21.66
C ILE A 4 -17.37 12.87 -21.07
N PHE A 5 -17.60 11.77 -21.79
CA PHE A 5 -17.13 10.45 -21.38
C PHE A 5 -15.59 10.36 -21.41
N LYS A 6 -14.95 10.95 -22.42
CA LYS A 6 -13.49 10.99 -22.51
C LYS A 6 -12.87 11.79 -21.36
N LYS A 7 -13.46 12.94 -21.00
CA LYS A 7 -13.00 13.76 -19.88
C LYS A 7 -13.17 13.01 -18.56
N LYS A 8 -14.29 12.32 -18.38
CA LYS A 8 -14.56 11.54 -17.18
C LYS A 8 -13.58 10.37 -17.06
N ASN A 9 -13.26 9.70 -18.16
CA ASN A 9 -12.30 8.61 -18.17
C ASN A 9 -10.86 9.08 -17.87
N LYS A 10 -10.48 10.25 -18.35
CA LYS A 10 -9.17 10.85 -18.06
C LYS A 10 -9.06 11.25 -16.59
N SER A 11 -10.13 11.84 -16.04
CA SER A 11 -10.19 12.21 -14.63
C SER A 11 -10.14 10.99 -13.72
N ASP A 12 -10.95 9.98 -14.02
CA ASP A 12 -10.98 8.73 -13.27
C ASP A 12 -9.63 8.01 -13.32
N LYS A 13 -8.98 7.98 -14.49
CA LYS A 13 -7.68 7.37 -14.66
C LYS A 13 -6.60 8.11 -13.88
N LYS A 14 -6.65 9.44 -13.86
CA LYS A 14 -5.71 10.28 -13.11
C LYS A 14 -5.87 10.07 -11.60
N GLU A 15 -7.11 10.01 -11.12
CA GLU A 15 -7.40 9.75 -9.70
C GLU A 15 -6.96 8.34 -9.30
N THR A 16 -7.20 7.36 -10.15
CA THR A 16 -6.80 5.97 -9.92
C THR A 16 -5.27 5.85 -9.87
N ASN A 17 -4.56 6.49 -10.80
CA ASN A 17 -3.11 6.49 -10.81
C ASN A 17 -2.53 7.18 -9.59
N ASN A 18 -3.17 8.25 -9.12
CA ASN A 18 -2.76 8.95 -7.90
C ASN A 18 -2.96 8.07 -6.68
N LEU A 19 -4.07 7.32 -6.63
CA LEU A 19 -4.33 6.37 -5.54
C LEU A 19 -3.26 5.27 -5.52
N PHE A 20 -2.88 4.72 -6.67
CA PHE A 20 -1.81 3.72 -6.77
C PHE A 20 -0.47 4.32 -6.33
N LEU A 21 -0.19 5.55 -6.72
CA LEU A 21 1.03 6.25 -6.30
C LEU A 21 1.11 6.37 -4.78
N LYS A 22 0.04 6.81 -4.15
CA LYS A 22 -0.01 6.96 -2.69
C LYS A 22 0.06 5.61 -1.98
N THR A 23 -0.59 4.60 -2.54
CA THR A 23 -0.54 3.23 -2.02
C THR A 23 0.89 2.69 -2.06
N ALA A 24 1.55 2.79 -3.21
CA ALA A 24 2.93 2.34 -3.36
C ALA A 24 3.87 3.11 -2.43
N SER A 25 3.67 4.42 -2.29
CA SER A 25 4.48 5.25 -1.39
C SER A 25 4.34 4.79 0.07
N LEU A 26 3.13 4.45 0.49
CA LEU A 26 2.87 3.93 1.84
C LEU A 26 3.58 2.59 2.07
N LEU A 27 3.50 1.69 1.10
CA LEU A 27 4.12 0.37 1.19
C LEU A 27 5.66 0.49 1.23
N ILE A 28 6.22 1.40 0.43
CA ILE A 28 7.66 1.68 0.44
C ILE A 28 8.07 2.26 1.79
N HIS A 29 7.27 3.17 2.34
CA HIS A 29 7.54 3.76 3.64
C HIS A 29 7.62 2.68 4.73
N ALA A 30 6.68 1.74 4.72
CA ALA A 30 6.68 0.61 5.66
C ALA A 30 7.92 -0.26 5.49
N ALA A 31 8.32 -0.52 4.24
CA ALA A 31 9.50 -1.34 3.94
C ALA A 31 10.81 -0.66 4.41
N ARG A 32 10.85 0.67 4.42
CA ARG A 32 12.05 1.44 4.80
C ARG A 32 12.20 1.67 6.29
N ILE A 33 11.23 1.29 7.10
CA ILE A 33 11.29 1.52 8.55
C ILE A 33 12.52 0.88 9.17
N ASP A 34 12.91 -0.30 8.72
CA ASP A 34 14.10 -1.00 9.22
C ASP A 34 15.34 -0.73 8.38
N GLU A 35 15.30 0.27 7.51
CA GLU A 35 16.36 0.70 6.59
C GLU A 35 16.72 -0.35 5.51
N ASN A 36 15.94 -1.42 5.40
CA ASN A 36 16.19 -2.53 4.47
C ASN A 36 15.09 -2.64 3.42
N TYR A 37 15.08 -1.73 2.46
CA TYR A 37 14.17 -1.80 1.33
C TYR A 37 14.77 -2.76 0.28
N THR A 38 14.42 -4.03 0.38
CA THR A 38 15.00 -5.10 -0.44
C THR A 38 14.23 -5.31 -1.75
N ASN A 39 14.86 -6.04 -2.69
CA ASN A 39 14.20 -6.43 -3.94
C ASN A 39 12.98 -7.33 -3.68
N ASN A 40 13.03 -8.16 -2.66
CA ASN A 40 11.91 -9.01 -2.26
C ASN A 40 10.70 -8.16 -1.87
N GLU A 41 10.93 -7.10 -1.10
CA GLU A 41 9.88 -6.17 -0.70
C GLU A 41 9.32 -5.40 -1.90
N LYS A 42 10.18 -5.00 -2.84
CA LYS A 42 9.75 -4.37 -4.09
C LYS A 42 8.81 -5.28 -4.88
N GLU A 43 9.11 -6.57 -4.94
CA GLU A 43 8.27 -7.54 -5.64
C GLU A 43 6.92 -7.71 -4.97
N ILE A 44 6.88 -7.71 -3.62
CA ILE A 44 5.63 -7.76 -2.87
C ILE A 44 4.75 -6.55 -3.24
N ILE A 45 5.34 -5.36 -3.29
CA ILE A 45 4.63 -4.13 -3.62
C ILE A 45 4.09 -4.18 -5.05
N LYS A 46 4.90 -4.63 -6.01
CA LYS A 46 4.47 -4.77 -7.41
C LYS A 46 3.29 -5.72 -7.55
N LYS A 47 3.35 -6.87 -6.87
CA LYS A 47 2.27 -7.85 -6.87
C LYS A 47 1.00 -7.25 -6.28
N THR A 48 1.13 -6.47 -5.22
CA THR A 48 0.00 -5.80 -4.58
C THR A 48 -0.67 -4.84 -5.54
N LEU A 49 0.11 -4.01 -6.24
CA LEU A 49 -0.41 -3.08 -7.22
C LEU A 49 -1.17 -3.80 -8.33
N THR A 50 -0.65 -4.93 -8.77
CA THR A 50 -1.33 -5.78 -9.77
C THR A 50 -2.66 -6.28 -9.25
N LYS A 51 -2.70 -6.77 -8.01
CA LYS A 51 -3.93 -7.24 -7.36
C LYS A 51 -4.96 -6.14 -7.19
N LEU A 52 -4.50 -4.90 -6.98
CA LEU A 52 -5.36 -3.74 -6.83
C LEU A 52 -5.89 -3.21 -8.16
N GLY A 53 -5.38 -3.72 -9.27
CA GLY A 53 -5.88 -3.38 -10.60
C GLY A 53 -4.96 -2.47 -11.41
N ALA A 54 -3.74 -2.22 -10.97
CA ALA A 54 -2.80 -1.40 -11.73
C ALA A 54 -2.40 -2.12 -13.02
N ASN A 55 -2.29 -1.35 -14.12
CA ASN A 55 -1.85 -1.87 -15.39
C ASN A 55 -0.38 -2.28 -15.29
N HIS A 56 -0.08 -3.52 -15.69
CA HIS A 56 1.27 -4.07 -15.60
C HIS A 56 2.31 -3.18 -16.30
N ALA A 57 1.94 -2.57 -17.43
CA ALA A 57 2.83 -1.67 -18.17
C ALA A 57 3.17 -0.39 -17.40
N GLU A 58 2.32 0.02 -16.45
CA GLU A 58 2.50 1.26 -15.68
C GLU A 58 3.18 1.04 -14.32
N ILE A 59 3.31 -0.20 -13.87
CA ILE A 59 3.81 -0.52 -12.53
C ILE A 59 5.24 0.02 -12.31
N SER A 60 6.13 -0.13 -13.28
CA SER A 60 7.49 0.38 -13.16
C SER A 60 7.53 1.89 -12.94
N GLN A 61 6.70 2.64 -13.66
CA GLN A 61 6.62 4.08 -13.50
C GLN A 61 6.01 4.46 -12.16
N ILE A 62 4.97 3.75 -11.74
CA ILE A 62 4.35 3.96 -10.44
C ILE A 62 5.39 3.76 -9.32
N MET A 63 6.21 2.72 -9.42
CA MET A 63 7.24 2.43 -8.43
C MET A 63 8.29 3.53 -8.36
N GLU A 64 8.78 4.01 -9.50
CA GLU A 64 9.76 5.11 -9.55
C GLU A 64 9.19 6.38 -8.92
N ASP A 65 7.97 6.75 -9.31
CA ASP A 65 7.30 7.94 -8.79
C ASP A 65 7.03 7.82 -7.29
N ALA A 66 6.66 6.62 -6.85
CA ALA A 66 6.39 6.37 -5.44
C ALA A 66 7.66 6.41 -4.59
N GLU A 67 8.76 5.89 -5.09
CA GLU A 67 10.04 5.94 -4.40
C GLU A 67 10.49 7.39 -4.19
N GLU A 68 10.32 8.23 -5.21
CA GLU A 68 10.62 9.65 -5.11
C GLU A 68 9.65 10.37 -4.18
N ASN A 69 8.36 10.08 -4.28
CA ASN A 69 7.33 10.69 -3.42
C ASN A 69 7.57 10.36 -1.95
N GLU A 70 7.94 9.13 -1.65
CA GLU A 70 8.24 8.71 -0.27
C GLU A 70 9.49 9.43 0.28
N LYS A 71 10.52 9.59 -0.53
CA LYS A 71 11.73 10.32 -0.15
C LYS A 71 11.44 11.78 0.22
N ASN A 72 10.53 12.41 -0.52
CA ASN A 72 10.24 13.83 -0.39
C ASN A 72 9.16 14.13 0.65
N SER A 73 8.55 13.11 1.24
CA SER A 73 7.49 13.27 2.23
C SER A 73 7.93 12.72 3.58
N ASN A 74 7.73 13.52 4.63
CA ASN A 74 8.08 13.14 5.99
C ASN A 74 6.87 12.68 6.81
N GLN A 75 5.68 12.69 6.23
CA GLN A 75 4.44 12.38 6.96
C GLN A 75 3.64 11.28 6.29
N ILE A 76 3.33 10.25 7.07
CA ILE A 76 2.51 9.13 6.61
C ILE A 76 1.11 9.58 6.17
N LEU A 77 0.61 10.69 6.73
CA LEU A 77 -0.69 11.26 6.34
C LEU A 77 -0.75 11.62 4.86
N ASP A 78 0.39 12.00 4.26
CA ASP A 78 0.44 12.33 2.83
C ASP A 78 0.07 11.14 1.96
N PHE A 79 0.32 9.93 2.46
CA PHE A 79 0.02 8.70 1.73
C PHE A 79 -1.37 8.16 2.05
N THR A 80 -1.82 8.29 3.30
CA THR A 80 -3.08 7.69 3.75
C THR A 80 -4.32 8.52 3.43
N ARG A 81 -4.15 9.82 3.21
CA ARG A 81 -5.26 10.75 3.01
C ARG A 81 -6.23 10.29 1.92
N GLU A 82 -5.72 9.82 0.81
CA GLU A 82 -6.54 9.36 -0.31
C GLU A 82 -7.01 7.93 -0.14
N ILE A 83 -6.16 7.08 0.47
CA ILE A 83 -6.46 5.67 0.69
C ILE A 83 -7.65 5.50 1.62
N LYS A 84 -7.80 6.36 2.63
CA LYS A 84 -8.90 6.26 3.60
C LYS A 84 -10.29 6.35 2.96
N ASN A 85 -10.38 6.93 1.77
CA ASN A 85 -11.66 7.07 1.04
C ASN A 85 -11.90 5.92 0.06
N SER A 86 -10.97 4.98 -0.05
CA SER A 86 -11.12 3.81 -0.93
C SER A 86 -12.04 2.76 -0.29
N SER A 87 -12.41 1.73 -1.06
CA SER A 87 -13.25 0.66 -0.56
C SER A 87 -12.57 -0.16 0.52
N ASP A 88 -13.36 -0.86 1.34
CA ASP A 88 -12.83 -1.74 2.38
C ASP A 88 -11.99 -2.87 1.78
N ASP A 89 -12.41 -3.42 0.65
CA ASP A 89 -11.64 -4.46 -0.06
C ASP A 89 -10.25 -3.96 -0.45
N TYR A 90 -10.17 -2.72 -0.93
CA TYR A 90 -8.89 -2.09 -1.29
C TYR A 90 -8.00 -1.96 -0.06
N LYS A 91 -8.55 -1.45 1.04
CA LYS A 91 -7.82 -1.29 2.30
C LYS A 91 -7.35 -2.61 2.88
N VAL A 92 -8.16 -3.66 2.79
CA VAL A 92 -7.80 -5.00 3.25
C VAL A 92 -6.58 -5.51 2.49
N LYS A 93 -6.56 -5.35 1.17
CA LYS A 93 -5.43 -5.76 0.34
C LYS A 93 -4.14 -5.01 0.72
N ILE A 94 -4.27 -3.72 1.03
CA ILE A 94 -3.13 -2.91 1.50
C ILE A 94 -2.60 -3.46 2.83
N VAL A 95 -3.48 -3.74 3.78
CA VAL A 95 -3.09 -4.26 5.09
C VAL A 95 -2.44 -5.64 4.97
N GLU A 96 -2.98 -6.51 4.11
CA GLU A 96 -2.36 -7.81 3.81
C GLU A 96 -0.93 -7.63 3.30
N SER A 97 -0.74 -6.69 2.39
CA SER A 97 0.57 -6.40 1.81
C SER A 97 1.53 -5.82 2.85
N LEU A 98 1.05 -4.92 3.70
CA LEU A 98 1.85 -4.34 4.79
C LEU A 98 2.36 -5.42 5.74
N TRP A 99 1.49 -6.32 6.16
CA TRP A 99 1.91 -7.44 7.02
C TRP A 99 2.86 -8.39 6.29
N SER A 100 2.66 -8.61 4.99
CA SER A 100 3.58 -9.43 4.19
C SER A 100 4.97 -8.81 4.13
N ILE A 101 5.07 -7.50 3.99
CA ILE A 101 6.33 -6.76 4.01
C ILE A 101 6.99 -6.88 5.38
N ILE A 102 6.23 -6.64 6.44
CA ILE A 102 6.72 -6.70 7.83
C ILE A 102 7.27 -8.09 8.14
N TYR A 103 6.55 -9.14 7.76
CA TYR A 103 6.96 -10.52 8.03
C TYR A 103 7.91 -11.09 6.98
N SER A 104 8.32 -10.31 5.96
CA SER A 104 9.27 -10.79 4.95
C SER A 104 10.62 -11.16 5.58
N ASN A 105 10.95 -10.57 6.72
CA ASN A 105 12.14 -10.87 7.50
C ASN A 105 11.87 -11.80 8.69
N ASN A 106 10.70 -12.43 8.72
CA ASN A 106 10.25 -13.38 9.75
C ASN A 106 10.02 -12.80 11.15
N GLU A 107 10.26 -11.51 11.36
CA GLU A 107 10.04 -10.87 12.65
C GLU A 107 9.37 -9.51 12.49
N ALA A 108 8.33 -9.27 13.27
CA ALA A 108 7.71 -7.96 13.38
C ALA A 108 8.28 -7.29 14.64
N ASP A 109 9.00 -6.18 14.48
CA ASP A 109 9.52 -5.45 15.62
C ASP A 109 8.50 -4.46 16.17
N MET A 110 8.88 -3.77 17.26
CA MET A 110 8.01 -2.81 17.92
C MET A 110 7.61 -1.64 17.02
N TYR A 111 8.54 -1.16 16.20
CA TYR A 111 8.28 -0.02 15.31
C TYR A 111 7.26 -0.37 14.23
N GLU A 112 7.38 -1.57 13.67
CA GLU A 112 6.46 -2.05 12.64
C GLU A 112 5.07 -2.29 13.21
N THR A 113 4.98 -2.85 14.41
CA THR A 113 3.72 -3.06 15.11
C THR A 113 3.03 -1.73 15.43
N ASN A 114 3.80 -0.74 15.88
CA ASN A 114 3.28 0.59 16.15
C ASN A 114 2.79 1.28 14.87
N LEU A 115 3.51 1.11 13.75
CA LEU A 115 3.08 1.61 12.46
C LEU A 115 1.71 1.05 12.08
N MET A 116 1.54 -0.27 12.22
CA MET A 116 0.28 -0.93 11.88
C MET A 116 -0.88 -0.44 12.74
N ARG A 117 -0.64 -0.23 14.03
CA ARG A 117 -1.65 0.33 14.94
C ARG A 117 -2.06 1.73 14.51
N ARG A 118 -1.09 2.56 14.14
CA ARG A 118 -1.35 3.92 13.66
C ARG A 118 -2.12 3.91 12.35
N LEU A 119 -1.74 3.04 11.42
CA LEU A 119 -2.40 2.91 10.12
C LEU A 119 -3.84 2.44 10.24
N THR A 120 -4.13 1.57 11.20
CA THR A 120 -5.50 1.13 11.50
C THR A 120 -6.42 2.32 11.71
N GLY A 121 -5.99 3.26 12.55
CA GLY A 121 -6.74 4.49 12.81
C GLY A 121 -6.85 5.39 11.59
N LEU A 122 -5.74 5.58 10.87
CA LEU A 122 -5.69 6.47 9.72
C LEU A 122 -6.52 5.97 8.54
N LEU A 123 -6.65 4.65 8.38
CA LEU A 123 -7.42 4.05 7.29
C LEU A 123 -8.86 3.76 7.68
N TYR A 124 -9.25 4.03 8.92
CA TYR A 124 -10.61 3.76 9.45
C TYR A 124 -10.99 2.28 9.33
N LEU A 125 -10.05 1.39 9.63
CA LEU A 125 -10.31 -0.05 9.64
C LEU A 125 -10.52 -0.56 11.07
N ASP A 126 -11.37 -1.58 11.19
CA ASP A 126 -11.64 -2.25 12.46
C ASP A 126 -10.40 -3.05 12.90
N ASN A 127 -10.03 -2.94 14.17
CA ASN A 127 -8.91 -3.68 14.75
C ASN A 127 -9.05 -5.19 14.61
N LYS A 128 -10.26 -5.70 14.65
CA LYS A 128 -10.53 -7.13 14.49
C LYS A 128 -10.16 -7.60 13.08
N ILE A 129 -10.53 -6.83 12.06
CA ILE A 129 -10.20 -7.14 10.67
C ILE A 129 -8.68 -7.20 10.51
N ILE A 130 -7.98 -6.22 11.06
CA ILE A 130 -6.52 -6.14 10.97
C ILE A 130 -5.86 -7.30 11.70
N GLY A 131 -6.37 -7.68 12.87
CA GLY A 131 -5.87 -8.83 13.62
C GLY A 131 -6.05 -10.14 12.88
N ASP A 132 -7.21 -10.33 12.23
CA ASP A 132 -7.49 -11.52 11.44
C ASP A 132 -6.56 -11.62 10.23
N ILE A 133 -6.27 -10.50 9.57
CA ILE A 133 -5.34 -10.44 8.43
C ILE A 133 -3.92 -10.80 8.92
N LYS A 134 -3.49 -10.25 10.05
CA LYS A 134 -2.18 -10.53 10.64
C LYS A 134 -1.99 -12.02 10.88
N GLU A 135 -2.97 -12.67 11.49
CA GLU A 135 -2.91 -14.11 11.77
C GLU A 135 -2.87 -14.93 10.49
N LYS A 136 -3.65 -14.54 9.47
CA LYS A 136 -3.66 -15.20 8.17
C LYS A 136 -2.27 -15.16 7.51
N ILE A 137 -1.65 -13.99 7.50
CA ILE A 137 -0.32 -13.81 6.90
C ILE A 137 0.72 -14.61 7.66
N LYS A 138 0.68 -14.57 8.99
CA LYS A 138 1.60 -15.31 9.86
C LYS A 138 1.52 -16.81 9.61
N LYS A 139 0.31 -17.36 9.49
CA LYS A 139 0.10 -18.78 9.20
C LYS A 139 0.68 -19.17 7.83
N ASN A 140 0.54 -18.33 6.84
CA ASN A 140 1.05 -18.60 5.50
C ASN A 140 2.59 -18.64 5.48
N LEU A 141 3.24 -17.88 6.35
CA LEU A 141 4.70 -17.87 6.45
C LEU A 141 5.24 -19.13 7.14
N ASP A 142 4.48 -19.70 8.08
CA ASP A 142 4.87 -20.90 8.82
C ASP A 142 4.70 -22.19 8.01
N LYS A 143 4.11 -22.10 6.83
CA LYS A 143 4.00 -23.21 5.88
C LYS A 143 5.13 -23.17 4.86
#